data_24d6b70e033f6d0a36a820a02db7fe06
#
_entry.id   24d6b70e033f6d0a36a820a02db7fe06
#
_cell.length_a   1.000
_cell.length_b   1.000
_cell.length_c   1.000
_cell.angle_alpha   90.00
_cell.angle_beta   90.00
_cell.angle_gamma   90.00
#
_symmetry.space_group_name_H-M   'P 1'
#
loop_
_entity.id
_entity.type
_entity.pdbx_description
1 polymer ?
#
loop_
_entity_poly.entity_id
_entity_poly.type
_entity_poly.pdbx_seq_one_letter_code
_entity_poly.pdbx_strand_id
1 'polypeptide(L)'
;MSRAKQAKRDAKELFRLCLVDGLLDEGRVREVVRRVAESKNRNRLKFLWHFRRLVKLDQAQHTATVENATPLSADMQASIQSGLSHTYGPGLNTTFSHNPELIGGTRIKVGSDVYDTSVKARLAALQACF
;
A
#
# COMPACT_ATOMS: atom_id res chain seq x y z
N MET A 1 1.63 32.83 -1.21
CA MET A 1 1.87 31.38 -1.06
C MET A 1 2.95 30.95 -2.03
N SER A 2 3.91 30.13 -1.61
CA SER A 2 4.96 29.65 -2.52
C SER A 2 4.39 28.69 -3.56
N ARG A 3 5.05 28.60 -4.72
CA ARG A 3 4.63 27.70 -5.81
C ARG A 3 4.62 26.23 -5.35
N ALA A 4 5.60 25.85 -4.50
CA ALA A 4 5.67 24.50 -3.95
C ALA A 4 4.47 24.16 -3.07
N LYS A 5 4.04 25.10 -2.21
CA LYS A 5 2.88 24.93 -1.34
C LYS A 5 1.59 24.83 -2.16
N GLN A 6 1.49 25.64 -3.21
CA GLN A 6 0.32 25.60 -4.10
C GLN A 6 0.24 24.27 -4.84
N ALA A 7 1.36 23.78 -5.38
CA ALA A 7 1.40 22.50 -6.06
C ALA A 7 1.00 21.34 -5.13
N LYS A 8 1.46 21.37 -3.89
CA LYS A 8 1.11 20.37 -2.88
C LYS A 8 -0.39 20.38 -2.56
N ARG A 9 -0.97 21.57 -2.41
CA ARG A 9 -2.40 21.73 -2.13
C ARG A 9 -3.24 21.21 -3.30
N ASP A 10 -2.87 21.60 -4.52
CA ASP A 10 -3.57 21.17 -5.73
C ASP A 10 -3.51 19.65 -5.89
N ALA A 11 -2.35 19.05 -5.60
CA ALA A 11 -2.18 17.61 -5.66
C ALA A 11 -3.12 16.90 -4.67
N LYS A 12 -3.24 17.41 -3.45
CA LYS A 12 -4.16 16.85 -2.45
C LYS A 12 -5.61 16.94 -2.88
N GLU A 13 -6.02 18.07 -3.44
CA GLU A 13 -7.40 18.27 -3.89
C GLU A 13 -7.75 17.31 -5.02
N LEU A 14 -6.87 17.19 -6.02
CA LEU A 14 -7.10 16.27 -7.13
C LEU A 14 -7.04 14.81 -6.69
N PHE A 15 -6.18 14.48 -5.73
CA PHE A 15 -6.13 13.15 -5.16
C PHE A 15 -7.46 12.76 -4.52
N ARG A 16 -8.08 13.67 -3.76
CA ARG A 16 -9.40 13.43 -3.17
C ARG A 16 -10.47 13.18 -4.22
N LEU A 17 -10.42 13.90 -5.34
CA LEU A 17 -11.35 13.70 -6.44
C LEU A 17 -11.17 12.36 -7.14
N CYS A 18 -9.98 11.76 -7.05
CA CYS A 18 -9.71 10.44 -7.60
C CYS A 18 -10.21 9.30 -6.70
N LEU A 19 -10.59 9.60 -5.46
CA LEU A 19 -11.10 8.59 -4.54
C LEU A 19 -12.59 8.36 -4.79
N VAL A 20 -12.97 7.09 -4.91
CA VAL A 20 -14.36 6.64 -5.03
C VAL A 20 -14.60 5.65 -3.89
N ASP A 21 -15.51 5.99 -2.98
CA ASP A 21 -15.81 5.18 -1.79
C ASP A 21 -14.57 4.84 -0.96
N GLY A 22 -13.64 5.79 -0.85
CA GLY A 22 -12.40 5.61 -0.12
C GLY A 22 -11.31 4.85 -0.87
N LEU A 23 -11.59 4.39 -2.09
CA LEU A 23 -10.64 3.66 -2.92
C LEU A 23 -10.19 4.52 -4.10
N LEU A 24 -8.93 4.40 -4.46
CA LEU A 24 -8.36 5.16 -5.57
C LEU A 24 -8.81 4.54 -6.91
N ASP A 25 -9.41 5.39 -7.77
CA ASP A 25 -9.83 4.99 -9.10
C ASP A 25 -8.67 5.21 -10.10
N GLU A 26 -8.12 4.13 -10.64
CA GLU A 26 -7.01 4.21 -11.58
C GLU A 26 -7.34 5.02 -12.84
N GLY A 27 -8.56 4.91 -13.34
CA GLY A 27 -9.01 5.65 -14.51
C GLY A 27 -8.96 7.16 -14.27
N ARG A 28 -9.41 7.61 -13.11
CA ARG A 28 -9.35 9.02 -12.72
C ARG A 28 -7.92 9.50 -12.53
N VAL A 29 -7.06 8.66 -11.92
CA VAL A 29 -5.64 8.97 -11.73
C VAL A 29 -4.95 9.18 -13.07
N ARG A 30 -5.16 8.27 -14.02
CA ARG A 30 -4.59 8.38 -15.37
C ARG A 30 -5.05 9.64 -16.09
N GLU A 31 -6.33 9.97 -15.96
CA GLU A 31 -6.92 11.17 -16.57
C GLU A 31 -6.29 12.43 -16.00
N VAL A 32 -6.14 12.52 -14.68
CA VAL A 32 -5.50 13.66 -14.02
C VAL A 32 -4.05 13.81 -14.47
N VAL A 33 -3.29 12.72 -14.47
CA VAL A 33 -1.88 12.73 -14.89
C VAL A 33 -1.76 13.18 -16.34
N ARG A 34 -2.61 12.67 -17.22
CA ARG A 34 -2.61 13.05 -18.63
C ARG A 34 -2.88 14.54 -18.81
N ARG A 35 -3.93 15.07 -18.18
CA ARG A 35 -4.29 16.48 -18.28
C ARG A 35 -3.21 17.40 -17.75
N VAL A 36 -2.60 17.04 -16.63
CA VAL A 36 -1.51 17.84 -16.05
C VAL A 36 -0.27 17.80 -16.93
N ALA A 37 0.08 16.62 -17.47
CA ALA A 37 1.21 16.47 -18.37
C ALA A 37 1.06 17.26 -19.67
N GLU A 38 -0.18 17.36 -20.18
CA GLU A 38 -0.50 18.13 -21.38
C GLU A 38 -0.60 19.64 -21.11
N SER A 39 -0.78 20.04 -19.84
CA SER A 39 -0.90 21.44 -19.48
C SER A 39 0.47 22.12 -19.58
N LYS A 40 0.47 23.42 -19.88
CA LYS A 40 1.68 24.24 -19.93
C LYS A 40 1.99 24.91 -18.59
N ASN A 41 1.46 24.39 -17.50
CA ASN A 41 1.67 24.95 -16.17
C ASN A 41 3.13 24.75 -15.75
N ARG A 42 3.76 25.82 -15.24
CA ARG A 42 5.15 25.78 -14.76
C ARG A 42 5.33 24.83 -13.57
N ASN A 43 4.29 24.63 -12.77
CA ASN A 43 4.34 23.81 -11.57
C ASN A 43 3.96 22.35 -11.83
N ARG A 44 3.76 21.94 -13.08
CA ARG A 44 3.30 20.58 -13.41
C ARG A 44 4.21 19.48 -12.86
N LEU A 45 5.53 19.66 -12.91
CA LEU A 45 6.47 18.67 -12.41
C LEU A 45 6.40 18.54 -10.89
N LYS A 46 6.30 19.66 -10.17
CA LYS A 46 6.12 19.67 -8.71
C LYS A 46 4.80 19.04 -8.31
N PHE A 47 3.74 19.37 -9.04
CA PHE A 47 2.42 18.78 -8.84
C PHE A 47 2.47 17.26 -9.03
N LEU A 48 3.05 16.79 -10.13
CA LEU A 48 3.15 15.36 -10.42
C LEU A 48 3.98 14.63 -9.36
N TRP A 49 5.03 15.25 -8.87
CA TRP A 49 5.84 14.66 -7.80
C TRP A 49 5.02 14.45 -6.51
N HIS A 50 4.29 15.47 -6.07
CA HIS A 50 3.44 15.36 -4.88
C HIS A 50 2.29 14.39 -5.10
N PHE A 51 1.68 14.42 -6.26
CA PHE A 51 0.58 13.53 -6.62
C PHE A 51 1.04 12.06 -6.63
N ARG A 52 2.19 11.81 -7.25
CA ARG A 52 2.80 10.47 -7.25
C ARG A 52 3.05 9.96 -5.84
N ARG A 53 3.56 10.82 -4.97
CA ARG A 53 3.81 10.46 -3.57
C ARG A 53 2.53 10.07 -2.85
N LEU A 54 1.45 10.83 -3.04
CA LEU A 54 0.15 10.52 -2.44
C LEU A 54 -0.40 9.19 -2.95
N VAL A 55 -0.30 8.93 -4.24
CA VAL A 55 -0.74 7.67 -4.86
C VAL A 55 0.06 6.49 -4.29
N LYS A 56 1.37 6.63 -4.17
CA LYS A 56 2.23 5.57 -3.61
C LYS A 56 1.90 5.26 -2.16
N LEU A 57 1.66 6.29 -1.33
CA LEU A 57 1.28 6.09 0.06
C LEU A 57 -0.06 5.37 0.17
N ASP A 58 -1.03 5.75 -0.67
CA ASP A 58 -2.33 5.08 -0.70
C ASP A 58 -2.19 3.61 -1.11
N GLN A 59 -1.42 3.33 -2.15
CA GLN A 59 -1.16 1.96 -2.61
C GLN A 59 -0.49 1.13 -1.51
N ALA A 60 0.46 1.70 -0.78
CA ALA A 60 1.13 1.01 0.32
C ALA A 60 0.15 0.63 1.43
N GLN A 61 -0.80 1.52 1.75
CA GLN A 61 -1.83 1.24 2.75
C GLN A 61 -2.83 0.17 2.31
N HIS A 62 -3.02 0.00 0.99
CA HIS A 62 -3.97 -0.97 0.43
C HIS A 62 -3.28 -2.20 -0.18
N THR A 63 -2.00 -2.39 0.11
CA THR A 63 -1.25 -3.57 -0.34
C THR A 63 -0.84 -4.41 0.85
N ALA A 64 -1.24 -5.68 0.82
CA ALA A 64 -0.82 -6.67 1.80
C ALA A 64 0.23 -7.57 1.19
N THR A 65 1.36 -7.75 1.88
CA THR A 65 2.40 -8.70 1.49
C THR A 65 2.40 -9.84 2.51
N VAL A 66 2.17 -11.06 2.02
CA VAL A 66 2.15 -12.26 2.85
C VAL A 66 3.37 -13.10 2.51
N GLU A 67 4.28 -13.27 3.47
CA GLU A 67 5.47 -14.09 3.32
C GLU A 67 5.33 -15.35 4.16
N ASN A 68 5.68 -16.50 3.59
CA ASN A 68 5.62 -17.79 4.27
C ASN A 68 6.91 -18.55 4.11
N ALA A 69 7.25 -19.35 5.12
CA ALA A 69 8.41 -20.23 5.09
C ALA A 69 8.23 -21.36 4.07
N THR A 70 6.98 -21.78 3.87
CA THR A 70 6.61 -22.82 2.90
C THR A 70 5.50 -22.29 1.97
N PRO A 71 5.42 -22.78 0.72
CA PRO A 71 4.34 -22.34 -0.17
C PRO A 71 2.96 -22.68 0.41
N LEU A 72 2.03 -21.72 0.31
CA LEU A 72 0.66 -21.90 0.79
C LEU A 72 -0.22 -22.58 -0.26
N SER A 73 -1.15 -23.43 0.20
CA SER A 73 -2.21 -23.96 -0.67
C SER A 73 -3.18 -22.84 -1.06
N ALA A 74 -3.92 -23.04 -2.17
CA ALA A 74 -4.90 -22.07 -2.63
C ALA A 74 -5.98 -21.77 -1.57
N ASP A 75 -6.39 -22.79 -0.81
CA ASP A 75 -7.41 -22.64 0.25
C ASP A 75 -6.89 -21.74 1.38
N MET A 76 -5.64 -21.91 1.78
CA MET A 76 -5.03 -21.07 2.82
C MET A 76 -4.87 -19.63 2.35
N GLN A 77 -4.46 -19.42 1.10
CA GLN A 77 -4.37 -18.10 0.49
C GLN A 77 -5.73 -17.40 0.50
N ALA A 78 -6.79 -18.12 0.10
CA ALA A 78 -8.14 -17.57 0.10
C ALA A 78 -8.62 -17.19 1.50
N SER A 79 -8.32 -18.00 2.52
CA SER A 79 -8.65 -17.71 3.92
C SER A 79 -7.95 -16.45 4.41
N ILE A 80 -6.67 -16.29 4.07
CA ILE A 80 -5.89 -15.10 4.47
C ILE A 80 -6.46 -13.86 3.78
N GLN A 81 -6.77 -13.94 2.48
CA GLN A 81 -7.38 -12.83 1.75
C GLN A 81 -8.72 -12.41 2.35
N SER A 82 -9.57 -13.38 2.69
CA SER A 82 -10.86 -13.10 3.34
C SER A 82 -10.69 -12.41 4.68
N GLY A 83 -9.77 -12.90 5.50
CA GLY A 83 -9.48 -12.30 6.81
C GLY A 83 -8.97 -10.88 6.70
N LEU A 84 -8.06 -10.63 5.77
CA LEU A 84 -7.51 -9.30 5.53
C LEU A 84 -8.56 -8.33 4.98
N SER A 85 -9.40 -8.79 4.06
CA SER A 85 -10.50 -7.98 3.51
C SER A 85 -11.52 -7.62 4.59
N HIS A 86 -11.78 -8.53 5.52
CA HIS A 86 -12.69 -8.28 6.65
C HIS A 86 -12.11 -7.23 7.60
N THR A 87 -10.81 -7.28 7.86
CA THR A 87 -10.15 -6.38 8.81
C THR A 87 -9.88 -5.00 8.22
N TYR A 88 -9.40 -4.93 6.97
CA TYR A 88 -8.98 -3.68 6.32
C TYR A 88 -9.97 -3.16 5.28
N GLY A 89 -11.02 -3.91 4.98
CA GLY A 89 -12.02 -3.53 4.00
C GLY A 89 -11.70 -4.00 2.58
N PRO A 90 -12.64 -3.76 1.64
CA PRO A 90 -12.45 -4.15 0.23
C PRO A 90 -11.36 -3.30 -0.44
N GLY A 91 -10.84 -3.81 -1.54
CA GLY A 91 -9.84 -3.08 -2.34
C GLY A 91 -8.40 -3.32 -1.93
N LEU A 92 -8.16 -4.22 -0.98
CA LEU A 92 -6.81 -4.59 -0.56
C LEU A 92 -6.19 -5.56 -1.58
N ASN A 93 -5.03 -5.19 -2.12
CA ASN A 93 -4.25 -6.05 -3.01
C ASN A 93 -3.33 -6.93 -2.18
N THR A 94 -3.45 -8.24 -2.32
CA THR A 94 -2.64 -9.20 -1.56
C THR A 94 -1.62 -9.86 -2.47
N THR A 95 -0.35 -9.84 -2.04
CA THR A 95 0.75 -10.51 -2.74
C THR A 95 1.31 -11.60 -1.83
N PHE A 96 1.46 -12.81 -2.37
CA PHE A 96 2.01 -13.94 -1.64
C PHE A 96 3.43 -14.20 -2.13
N SER A 97 4.35 -14.39 -1.20
CA SER A 97 5.73 -14.73 -1.52
C SER A 97 6.26 -15.82 -0.59
N HIS A 98 7.24 -16.56 -1.09
CA HIS A 98 7.92 -17.61 -0.34
C HIS A 98 9.23 -17.04 0.19
N ASN A 99 9.42 -17.06 1.51
CA ASN A 99 10.65 -16.60 2.15
C ASN A 99 11.21 -17.71 3.05
N PRO A 100 12.18 -18.46 2.56
CA PRO A 100 12.75 -19.57 3.35
C PRO A 100 13.54 -19.11 4.57
N GLU A 101 13.89 -17.82 4.66
CA GLU A 101 14.57 -17.26 5.84
C GLU A 101 13.66 -17.23 7.06
N LEU A 102 12.34 -17.25 6.87
CA LEU A 102 11.39 -17.38 7.96
C LEU A 102 11.45 -18.81 8.50
N ILE A 103 11.63 -18.95 9.81
CA ILE A 103 11.64 -20.26 10.45
C ILE A 103 10.22 -20.61 10.83
N GLY A 104 9.49 -21.22 9.88
CA GLY A 104 8.07 -21.54 10.04
C GLY A 104 7.21 -20.27 10.12
N GLY A 105 5.91 -20.44 10.01
CA GLY A 105 4.95 -19.35 10.18
C GLY A 105 4.83 -18.38 9.02
N THR A 106 4.17 -17.27 9.29
CA THR A 106 3.75 -16.31 8.27
C THR A 106 4.05 -14.90 8.73
N ARG A 107 4.53 -14.06 7.83
CA ARG A 107 4.66 -12.62 8.05
C ARG A 107 3.70 -11.90 7.12
N ILE A 108 2.83 -11.07 7.68
CA ILE A 108 1.86 -10.26 6.93
C ILE A 108 2.18 -8.80 7.16
N LYS A 109 2.36 -8.04 6.08
CA LYS A 109 2.60 -6.61 6.15
C LYS A 109 1.51 -5.88 5.37
N VAL A 110 0.78 -4.98 6.04
CA VAL A 110 -0.23 -4.12 5.43
C VAL A 110 0.09 -2.68 5.81
N GLY A 111 0.56 -1.89 4.84
CA GLY A 111 1.02 -0.54 5.12
C GLY A 111 2.17 -0.54 6.12
N SER A 112 1.97 0.07 7.28
CA SER A 112 2.93 0.07 8.38
C SER A 112 2.68 -1.03 9.41
N ASP A 113 1.58 -1.76 9.31
CA ASP A 113 1.24 -2.84 10.23
C ASP A 113 1.96 -4.13 9.82
N VAL A 114 2.61 -4.77 10.78
CA VAL A 114 3.33 -6.03 10.54
C VAL A 114 2.86 -7.06 11.56
N TYR A 115 2.35 -8.17 11.05
CA TYR A 115 1.96 -9.33 11.86
C TYR A 115 2.93 -10.47 11.55
N ASP A 116 3.67 -10.90 12.54
CA ASP A 116 4.70 -11.92 12.35
C ASP A 116 4.48 -13.06 13.35
N THR A 117 4.09 -14.22 12.82
CA THR A 117 3.90 -15.44 13.61
C THR A 117 5.01 -16.45 13.40
N SER A 118 6.12 -16.05 12.76
CA SER A 118 7.24 -16.94 12.50
C SER A 118 7.93 -17.37 13.81
N VAL A 119 8.59 -18.53 13.77
CA VAL A 119 9.40 -19.00 14.90
C VAL A 119 10.53 -18.01 15.20
N LYS A 120 11.08 -17.39 14.14
CA LYS A 120 12.12 -16.37 14.28
C LYS A 120 11.64 -15.19 15.14
N ALA A 121 10.42 -14.70 14.90
CA ALA A 121 9.84 -13.61 15.68
C ALA A 121 9.58 -14.03 17.13
N ARG A 122 9.11 -15.26 17.34
CA ARG A 122 8.88 -15.80 18.70
C ARG A 122 10.18 -15.92 19.49
N LEU A 123 11.25 -16.37 18.84
CA LEU A 123 12.57 -16.45 19.46
C LEU A 123 13.11 -15.07 19.83
N ALA A 124 12.95 -14.09 18.92
CA ALA A 124 13.34 -12.71 19.19
C ALA A 124 12.57 -12.12 20.38
N ALA A 125 11.26 -12.39 20.47
CA ALA A 125 10.43 -11.94 21.58
C ALA A 125 10.89 -12.56 22.91
N LEU A 126 11.25 -13.84 22.91
CA LEU A 126 11.78 -14.50 24.11
C LEU A 126 13.12 -13.92 24.55
N GLN A 127 14.01 -13.63 23.60
CA GLN A 127 15.29 -13.00 23.90
C GLN A 127 15.11 -11.61 24.51
N ALA A 128 14.11 -10.87 24.06
CA ALA A 128 13.79 -9.55 24.60
C ALA A 128 13.25 -9.63 26.06
N CYS A 129 12.67 -10.77 26.46
CA CYS A 129 12.15 -10.98 27.81
C CYS A 129 13.25 -11.38 28.80
N PHE A 130 14.38 -11.83 28.31
CA PHE A 130 15.53 -12.21 29.14
C PHE A 130 16.61 -11.13 29.11
#